data_05db09474b02eb0f2862f588d10c025c
#
_entry.id   05db09474b02eb0f2862f588d10c025c
#
_cell.length_a   1.000
_cell.length_b   1.000
_cell.length_c   1.000
_cell.angle_alpha   90.00
_cell.angle_beta   90.00
_cell.angle_gamma   90.00
#
_symmetry.space_group_name_H-M   'P 1'
#
loop_
_entity.id
_entity.type
_entity.pdbx_description
1 polymer ?
#
loop_
_entity_poly.entity_id
_entity_poly.type
_entity_poly.pdbx_seq_one_letter_code
_entity_poly.pdbx_strand_id
1 'polypeptide(L)'
;MAGHSKWANIQHRKGRQDAKRGKVFTKLIKEITVAAKLGGGDLGSNPRLRLAVEKGKAESLPKDNIENAIKRGTGQLEGVVYEEARYEGYGIGGAAVMVDCLTDNKVRTVADVRHAFSKYGGNLGTDGSVAFQFKHCGTLLFAPGTDEDALMEAGLEAGAEDVVANDDGSIEVITGPWEFTAVKEALEAAGFKAEFGEVTMKALNETELSGDDAVRMQKLLDMLEILDDVQEVYTSAVMDE
;
A
#
# COMPACT_ATOMS: atom_id res chain seq x y z
N MET A 1 23.93 17.58 -7.33
CA MET A 1 23.36 16.24 -7.12
C MET A 1 21.93 16.46 -6.69
N ALA A 2 20.97 16.19 -7.59
CA ALA A 2 19.57 16.21 -7.23
C ALA A 2 19.32 14.92 -6.45
N GLY A 3 19.33 15.04 -5.12
CA GLY A 3 18.96 13.91 -4.26
C GLY A 3 17.52 13.52 -4.56
N HIS A 4 17.23 12.22 -4.52
CA HIS A 4 15.89 11.67 -4.67
C HIS A 4 15.00 12.27 -3.58
N SER A 5 14.21 13.31 -3.93
CA SER A 5 13.27 13.89 -3.00
C SER A 5 12.18 12.88 -2.70
N LYS A 6 12.14 12.40 -1.46
CA LYS A 6 11.08 11.48 -0.99
C LYS A 6 9.71 12.10 -1.17
N TRP A 7 9.63 13.40 -0.94
CA TRP A 7 8.46 14.22 -1.18
C TRP A 7 8.00 14.18 -2.65
N ALA A 8 8.90 14.43 -3.61
CA ALA A 8 8.58 14.40 -5.02
C ALA A 8 8.12 13.00 -5.46
N ASN A 9 8.82 11.94 -5.08
CA ASN A 9 8.47 10.56 -5.42
C ASN A 9 7.08 10.16 -4.94
N ILE A 10 6.70 10.57 -3.72
CA ILE A 10 5.37 10.29 -3.18
C ILE A 10 4.29 11.11 -3.90
N GLN A 11 4.54 12.38 -4.24
CA GLN A 11 3.61 13.19 -5.01
C GLN A 11 3.35 12.60 -6.40
N HIS A 12 4.39 12.13 -7.09
CA HIS A 12 4.26 11.45 -8.39
C HIS A 12 3.49 10.14 -8.28
N ARG A 13 3.73 9.34 -7.23
CA ARG A 13 2.98 8.10 -6.97
C ARG A 13 1.50 8.38 -6.74
N LYS A 14 1.16 9.39 -5.94
CA LYS A 14 -0.21 9.83 -5.68
C LYS A 14 -0.91 10.24 -6.98
N GLY A 15 -0.29 11.05 -7.82
CA GLY A 15 -0.85 11.46 -9.11
C GLY A 15 -1.16 10.28 -10.05
N ARG A 16 -0.32 9.26 -10.07
CA ARG A 16 -0.55 8.04 -10.87
C ARG A 16 -1.67 7.16 -10.31
N GLN A 17 -1.82 7.06 -9.00
CA GLN A 17 -2.92 6.33 -8.36
C GLN A 17 -4.27 6.98 -8.64
N ASP A 18 -4.35 8.29 -8.60
CA ASP A 18 -5.58 9.04 -8.92
C ASP A 18 -6.06 8.82 -10.37
N ALA A 19 -5.14 8.59 -11.31
CA ALA A 19 -5.47 8.29 -12.71
C ALA A 19 -6.08 6.88 -12.94
N LYS A 20 -5.93 5.94 -11.99
CA LYS A 20 -6.35 4.53 -12.12
C LYS A 20 -7.69 4.20 -11.45
N ARG A 21 -8.54 5.19 -11.19
CA ARG A 21 -9.79 5.08 -10.40
C ARG A 21 -10.77 3.96 -10.79
N GLY A 22 -10.80 3.50 -12.03
CA GLY A 22 -11.80 2.51 -12.49
C GLY A 22 -11.75 1.13 -11.82
N LYS A 23 -10.59 0.73 -11.27
CA LYS A 23 -10.41 -0.58 -10.61
C LYS A 23 -10.42 -0.49 -9.07
N VAL A 24 -10.36 0.70 -8.51
CA VAL A 24 -10.25 0.92 -7.06
C VAL A 24 -11.44 0.32 -6.32
N PHE A 25 -12.64 0.54 -6.79
CA PHE A 25 -13.87 0.00 -6.15
C PHE A 25 -13.89 -1.52 -6.12
N THR A 26 -13.50 -2.18 -7.20
CA THR A 26 -13.45 -3.65 -7.27
C THR A 26 -12.44 -4.21 -6.27
N LYS A 27 -11.27 -3.61 -6.17
CA LYS A 27 -10.22 -4.00 -5.21
C LYS A 27 -10.70 -3.81 -3.77
N LEU A 28 -11.32 -2.66 -3.47
CA LEU A 28 -11.86 -2.37 -2.14
C LEU A 28 -13.00 -3.33 -1.75
N ILE A 29 -13.90 -3.67 -2.66
CA ILE A 29 -14.96 -4.66 -2.42
C ILE A 29 -14.38 -6.03 -2.12
N LYS A 30 -13.36 -6.48 -2.87
CA LYS A 30 -12.65 -7.74 -2.59
C LYS A 30 -12.02 -7.73 -1.20
N GLU A 31 -11.30 -6.66 -0.85
CA GLU A 31 -10.63 -6.52 0.46
C GLU A 31 -11.63 -6.52 1.62
N ILE A 32 -12.73 -5.76 1.52
CA ILE A 32 -13.78 -5.74 2.54
C ILE A 32 -14.39 -7.13 2.71
N THR A 33 -14.66 -7.84 1.61
CA THR A 33 -15.23 -9.19 1.62
C THR A 33 -14.31 -10.18 2.33
N VAL A 34 -13.01 -10.16 2.00
CA VAL A 34 -12.02 -11.07 2.61
C VAL A 34 -11.77 -10.70 4.07
N ALA A 35 -11.65 -9.42 4.41
CA ALA A 35 -11.50 -8.97 5.79
C ALA A 35 -12.69 -9.43 6.66
N ALA A 36 -13.92 -9.30 6.17
CA ALA A 36 -15.11 -9.77 6.87
C ALA A 36 -15.16 -11.30 6.98
N LYS A 37 -14.69 -12.04 5.97
CA LYS A 37 -14.60 -13.50 6.00
C LYS A 37 -13.64 -14.01 7.09
N LEU A 38 -12.50 -13.36 7.23
CA LEU A 38 -11.43 -13.81 8.14
C LEU A 38 -11.66 -13.36 9.60
N GLY A 39 -12.16 -12.16 9.81
CA GLY A 39 -12.26 -11.54 11.13
C GLY A 39 -13.68 -11.20 11.60
N GLY A 40 -14.71 -11.57 10.81
CA GLY A 40 -16.10 -11.23 11.10
C GLY A 40 -16.51 -9.83 10.62
N GLY A 41 -17.81 -9.55 10.62
CA GLY A 41 -18.43 -8.34 10.08
C GLY A 41 -18.47 -7.14 11.02
N ASP A 42 -17.99 -7.27 12.25
CA ASP A 42 -17.99 -6.18 13.23
C ASP A 42 -16.73 -5.32 13.13
N LEU A 43 -16.92 -4.03 12.84
CA LEU A 43 -15.83 -3.06 12.71
C LEU A 43 -15.06 -2.82 14.02
N GLY A 44 -15.70 -3.00 15.18
CA GLY A 44 -15.08 -2.81 16.48
C GLY A 44 -14.03 -3.86 16.79
N SER A 45 -14.28 -5.11 16.41
CA SER A 45 -13.43 -6.26 16.69
C SER A 45 -12.53 -6.68 15.53
N ASN A 46 -12.71 -6.10 14.33
CA ASN A 46 -11.96 -6.44 13.13
C ASN A 46 -11.18 -5.23 12.58
N PRO A 47 -9.91 -5.00 13.01
CA PRO A 47 -9.11 -3.86 12.58
C PRO A 47 -8.88 -3.82 11.06
N ARG A 48 -8.68 -4.98 10.42
CA ARG A 48 -8.50 -5.07 8.96
C ARG A 48 -9.75 -4.60 8.22
N LEU A 49 -10.93 -5.06 8.66
CA LEU A 49 -12.20 -4.64 8.07
C LEU A 49 -12.43 -3.14 8.27
N ARG A 50 -12.16 -2.63 9.45
CA ARG A 50 -12.29 -1.20 9.75
C ARG A 50 -11.43 -0.36 8.80
N LEU A 51 -10.15 -0.70 8.64
CA LEU A 51 -9.23 -0.02 7.74
C LEU A 51 -9.70 -0.08 6.28
N ALA A 52 -10.17 -1.25 5.81
CA ALA A 52 -10.68 -1.42 4.45
C ALA A 52 -11.95 -0.57 4.21
N VAL A 53 -12.85 -0.49 5.19
CA VAL A 53 -14.07 0.32 5.12
C VAL A 53 -13.74 1.82 5.15
N GLU A 54 -12.78 2.25 5.97
CA GLU A 54 -12.32 3.64 6.01
C GLU A 54 -11.72 4.06 4.67
N LYS A 55 -10.86 3.22 4.09
CA LYS A 55 -10.31 3.44 2.74
C LYS A 55 -11.42 3.49 1.68
N GLY A 56 -12.41 2.60 1.79
CA GLY A 56 -13.59 2.61 0.91
C GLY A 56 -14.39 3.92 0.99
N LYS A 57 -14.61 4.42 2.19
CA LYS A 57 -15.30 5.71 2.40
C LYS A 57 -14.49 6.89 1.84
N ALA A 58 -13.17 6.90 2.05
CA ALA A 58 -12.29 7.93 1.52
C ALA A 58 -12.31 7.98 -0.02
N GLU A 59 -12.44 6.82 -0.68
CA GLU A 59 -12.59 6.70 -2.14
C GLU A 59 -14.05 6.88 -2.62
N SER A 60 -14.95 7.24 -1.74
CA SER A 60 -16.39 7.40 -2.06
C SER A 60 -17.09 6.12 -2.53
N LEU A 61 -16.67 4.95 -2.02
CA LEU A 61 -17.37 3.69 -2.26
C LEU A 61 -18.79 3.76 -1.67
N PRO A 62 -19.85 3.48 -2.44
CA PRO A 62 -21.22 3.55 -1.94
C PRO A 62 -21.44 2.66 -0.71
N LYS A 63 -22.22 3.16 0.24
CA LYS A 63 -22.53 2.44 1.50
C LYS A 63 -23.10 1.03 1.26
N ASP A 64 -24.02 0.90 0.29
CA ASP A 64 -24.62 -0.39 -0.06
C ASP A 64 -23.58 -1.40 -0.56
N ASN A 65 -22.55 -0.95 -1.28
CA ASN A 65 -21.47 -1.81 -1.73
C ASN A 65 -20.62 -2.31 -0.55
N ILE A 66 -20.36 -1.44 0.43
CA ILE A 66 -19.65 -1.81 1.66
C ILE A 66 -20.46 -2.85 2.45
N GLU A 67 -21.73 -2.60 2.70
CA GLU A 67 -22.62 -3.51 3.43
C GLU A 67 -22.76 -4.86 2.74
N ASN A 68 -22.94 -4.87 1.42
CA ASN A 68 -23.02 -6.10 0.63
C ASN A 68 -21.71 -6.89 0.63
N ALA A 69 -20.56 -6.22 0.58
CA ALA A 69 -19.26 -6.88 0.69
C ALA A 69 -19.07 -7.55 2.05
N ILE A 70 -19.47 -6.89 3.14
CA ILE A 70 -19.45 -7.48 4.49
C ILE A 70 -20.39 -8.70 4.57
N LYS A 71 -21.62 -8.59 4.05
CA LYS A 71 -22.58 -9.68 4.03
C LYS A 71 -22.07 -10.90 3.24
N ARG A 72 -21.40 -10.68 2.11
CA ARG A 72 -20.75 -11.76 1.34
C ARG A 72 -19.64 -12.43 2.14
N GLY A 73 -18.78 -11.65 2.78
CA GLY A 73 -17.69 -12.16 3.60
C GLY A 73 -18.19 -13.00 4.78
N THR A 74 -19.27 -12.60 5.43
CA THR A 74 -19.88 -13.30 6.58
C THR A 74 -20.85 -14.42 6.18
N GLY A 75 -21.00 -14.70 4.88
CA GLY A 75 -21.88 -15.78 4.39
C GLY A 75 -23.38 -15.45 4.38
N GLN A 76 -23.77 -14.21 4.65
CA GLN A 76 -25.17 -13.77 4.61
C GLN A 76 -25.67 -13.49 3.18
N LEU A 77 -24.76 -13.38 2.23
CA LEU A 77 -25.03 -13.16 0.82
C LEU A 77 -24.12 -14.05 -0.03
N GLU A 78 -24.67 -14.69 -1.06
CA GLU A 78 -23.87 -15.48 -2.00
C GLU A 78 -22.88 -14.60 -2.78
N GLY A 79 -21.71 -15.14 -3.10
CA GLY A 79 -20.69 -14.45 -3.86
C GLY A 79 -19.46 -15.31 -4.15
N VAL A 80 -18.53 -14.71 -4.88
CA VAL A 80 -17.25 -15.34 -5.21
C VAL A 80 -16.40 -15.50 -3.95
N VAL A 81 -15.80 -16.66 -3.78
CA VAL A 81 -14.85 -16.94 -2.70
C VAL A 81 -13.45 -16.56 -3.17
N TYR A 82 -12.86 -15.56 -2.53
CA TYR A 82 -11.48 -15.16 -2.78
C TYR A 82 -10.53 -15.81 -1.78
N GLU A 83 -9.34 -16.14 -2.27
CA GLU A 83 -8.21 -16.59 -1.49
C GLU A 83 -7.08 -15.58 -1.57
N GLU A 84 -6.33 -15.43 -0.48
CA GLU A 84 -5.13 -14.62 -0.45
C GLU A 84 -3.97 -15.37 -1.11
N ALA A 85 -3.18 -14.63 -1.88
CA ALA A 85 -1.91 -15.10 -2.41
C ALA A 85 -0.91 -13.94 -2.40
N ARG A 86 0.32 -14.22 -2.00
CA ARG A 86 1.44 -13.28 -2.07
C ARG A 86 2.49 -13.86 -2.98
N TYR A 87 2.96 -13.05 -3.91
CA TYR A 87 4.04 -13.41 -4.82
C TYR A 87 5.22 -12.49 -4.58
N GLU A 88 6.41 -13.05 -4.63
CA GLU A 88 7.64 -12.38 -4.28
C GLU A 88 8.67 -12.57 -5.39
N GLY A 89 9.39 -11.51 -5.73
CA GLY A 89 10.40 -11.59 -6.77
C GLY A 89 11.30 -10.36 -6.81
N TYR A 90 12.17 -10.35 -7.78
CA TYR A 90 13.08 -9.25 -8.06
C TYR A 90 12.76 -8.61 -9.40
N GLY A 91 12.66 -7.30 -9.41
CA GLY A 91 12.55 -6.48 -10.62
C GLY A 91 13.92 -6.09 -11.16
N ILE A 92 13.93 -5.02 -11.92
CA ILE A 92 15.13 -4.46 -12.55
C ILE A 92 16.10 -3.97 -11.47
N GLY A 93 17.40 -4.12 -11.70
CA GLY A 93 18.43 -3.69 -10.76
C GLY A 93 18.46 -4.48 -9.45
N GLY A 94 17.74 -5.59 -9.35
CA GLY A 94 17.63 -6.37 -8.12
C GLY A 94 16.65 -5.77 -7.10
N ALA A 95 15.81 -4.81 -7.50
CA ALA A 95 14.79 -4.27 -6.64
C ALA A 95 13.79 -5.35 -6.20
N ALA A 96 13.51 -5.42 -4.90
CA ALA A 96 12.51 -6.32 -4.36
C ALA A 96 11.11 -5.90 -4.81
N VAL A 97 10.29 -6.87 -5.18
CA VAL A 97 8.88 -6.67 -5.55
C VAL A 97 8.02 -7.71 -4.85
N MET A 98 7.02 -7.24 -4.13
CA MET A 98 6.04 -8.08 -3.46
C MET A 98 4.65 -7.74 -3.96
N VAL A 99 3.85 -8.75 -4.29
CA VAL A 99 2.53 -8.61 -4.94
C VAL A 99 1.49 -9.32 -4.09
N ASP A 100 0.58 -8.56 -3.50
CA ASP A 100 -0.56 -9.10 -2.76
C ASP A 100 -1.76 -9.24 -3.69
N CYS A 101 -2.37 -10.41 -3.70
CA CYS A 101 -3.47 -10.79 -4.55
C CYS A 101 -4.67 -11.32 -3.76
N LEU A 102 -5.87 -11.03 -4.27
CA LEU A 102 -7.12 -11.68 -3.89
C LEU A 102 -7.71 -12.33 -5.14
N THR A 103 -7.73 -13.65 -5.16
CA THR A 103 -8.08 -14.40 -6.38
C THR A 103 -9.01 -15.56 -6.10
N ASP A 104 -9.84 -15.87 -7.08
CA ASP A 104 -10.63 -17.09 -7.16
C ASP A 104 -9.92 -18.21 -7.94
N ASN A 105 -8.73 -17.90 -8.53
CA ASN A 105 -7.96 -18.85 -9.34
C ASN A 105 -6.44 -18.56 -9.26
N LYS A 106 -5.77 -19.19 -8.30
CA LYS A 106 -4.32 -19.02 -8.08
C LYS A 106 -3.47 -19.45 -9.28
N VAL A 107 -3.93 -20.42 -10.07
CA VAL A 107 -3.18 -20.90 -11.26
C VAL A 107 -3.13 -19.81 -12.33
N ARG A 108 -4.25 -19.15 -12.59
CA ARG A 108 -4.31 -17.99 -13.48
C ARG A 108 -3.43 -16.87 -12.95
N THR A 109 -3.60 -16.50 -11.69
CA THR A 109 -2.90 -15.36 -11.09
C THR A 109 -1.38 -15.52 -11.11
N VAL A 110 -0.86 -16.69 -10.73
CA VAL A 110 0.60 -16.93 -10.76
C VAL A 110 1.16 -16.88 -12.17
N ALA A 111 0.41 -17.33 -13.18
CA ALA A 111 0.84 -17.27 -14.58
C ALA A 111 0.91 -15.80 -15.07
N ASP A 112 -0.10 -14.99 -14.74
CA ASP A 112 -0.14 -13.56 -15.10
C ASP A 112 0.98 -12.76 -14.41
N VAL A 113 1.18 -12.98 -13.11
CA VAL A 113 2.26 -12.34 -12.35
C VAL A 113 3.64 -12.74 -12.90
N ARG A 114 3.87 -14.04 -13.15
CA ARG A 114 5.13 -14.52 -13.73
C ARG A 114 5.39 -13.92 -15.11
N HIS A 115 4.35 -13.81 -15.93
CA HIS A 115 4.45 -13.18 -17.24
C HIS A 115 4.87 -11.71 -17.12
N ALA A 116 4.29 -10.95 -16.19
CA ALA A 116 4.65 -9.55 -15.95
C ALA A 116 6.13 -9.41 -15.59
N PHE A 117 6.62 -10.19 -14.62
CA PHE A 117 8.04 -10.18 -14.25
C PHE A 117 8.95 -10.50 -15.45
N SER A 118 8.68 -11.61 -16.14
CA SER A 118 9.53 -12.07 -17.24
C SER A 118 9.57 -11.09 -18.42
N LYS A 119 8.44 -10.46 -18.72
CA LYS A 119 8.32 -9.51 -19.85
C LYS A 119 9.24 -8.30 -19.72
N TYR A 120 9.45 -7.81 -18.50
CA TYR A 120 10.27 -6.63 -18.25
C TYR A 120 11.65 -6.92 -17.66
N GLY A 121 12.04 -8.18 -17.59
CA GLY A 121 13.39 -8.60 -17.19
C GLY A 121 13.56 -8.76 -15.67
N GLY A 122 12.46 -8.91 -14.94
CA GLY A 122 12.48 -9.36 -13.56
C GLY A 122 12.38 -10.89 -13.45
N ASN A 123 12.34 -11.37 -12.24
CA ASN A 123 12.26 -12.79 -11.92
C ASN A 123 11.33 -13.04 -10.72
N LEU A 124 10.30 -13.87 -10.93
CA LEU A 124 9.46 -14.33 -9.85
C LEU A 124 10.22 -15.38 -9.03
N GLY A 125 10.35 -15.12 -7.73
CA GLY A 125 11.01 -16.03 -6.78
C GLY A 125 10.03 -16.96 -6.08
N THR A 126 10.51 -17.54 -4.99
CA THR A 126 9.72 -18.38 -4.07
C THR A 126 9.21 -17.54 -2.89
N ASP A 127 8.26 -18.10 -2.15
CA ASP A 127 7.76 -17.49 -0.91
C ASP A 127 8.91 -17.22 0.07
N GLY A 128 8.92 -16.04 0.68
CA GLY A 128 9.96 -15.59 1.58
C GLY A 128 11.22 -15.02 0.93
N SER A 129 11.27 -14.92 -0.40
CA SER A 129 12.47 -14.42 -1.11
C SER A 129 12.71 -12.93 -0.91
N VAL A 130 11.67 -12.11 -0.67
CA VAL A 130 11.79 -10.66 -0.47
C VAL A 130 10.98 -10.12 0.71
N ALA A 131 10.03 -10.84 1.29
CA ALA A 131 9.14 -10.34 2.33
C ALA A 131 9.90 -9.79 3.55
N PHE A 132 11.06 -10.37 3.89
CA PHE A 132 11.91 -9.90 4.99
C PHE A 132 12.52 -8.51 4.76
N GLN A 133 12.47 -7.98 3.53
CA GLN A 133 12.95 -6.65 3.17
C GLN A 133 11.87 -5.57 3.39
N PHE A 134 10.69 -5.94 3.86
CA PHE A 134 9.57 -5.02 4.06
C PHE A 134 9.06 -5.06 5.50
N LYS A 135 8.62 -3.91 5.99
CA LYS A 135 7.94 -3.75 7.28
C LYS A 135 6.49 -3.34 7.05
N HIS A 136 5.55 -4.08 7.63
CA HIS A 136 4.14 -3.69 7.66
C HIS A 136 3.95 -2.56 8.67
N CYS A 137 3.59 -1.36 8.20
CA CYS A 137 3.44 -0.17 9.03
C CYS A 137 2.50 0.85 8.40
N GLY A 138 2.05 1.81 9.20
CA GLY A 138 1.46 3.05 8.71
C GLY A 138 2.55 4.09 8.47
N THR A 139 2.40 4.90 7.43
CA THR A 139 3.27 6.04 7.15
C THR A 139 2.45 7.29 6.91
N LEU A 140 2.87 8.41 7.52
CA LEU A 140 2.28 9.72 7.31
C LEU A 140 3.40 10.67 6.88
N LEU A 141 3.25 11.33 5.73
CA LEU A 141 4.23 12.28 5.21
C LEU A 141 3.76 13.71 5.38
N PHE A 142 4.60 14.53 5.99
CA PHE A 142 4.38 15.94 6.20
C PHE A 142 5.30 16.78 5.30
N ALA A 143 4.77 17.93 4.86
CA ALA A 143 5.46 18.82 3.92
C ALA A 143 6.77 19.37 4.51
N PRO A 144 7.76 19.68 3.66
CA PRO A 144 8.93 20.47 4.06
C PRO A 144 8.51 21.77 4.75
N GLY A 145 9.22 22.12 5.84
CA GLY A 145 8.90 23.29 6.66
C GLY A 145 7.91 23.05 7.79
N THR A 146 7.43 21.83 7.97
CA THR A 146 6.70 21.43 9.19
C THR A 146 7.67 21.49 10.38
N ASP A 147 7.20 21.98 11.52
CA ASP A 147 7.98 22.04 12.76
C ASP A 147 8.32 20.62 13.24
N GLU A 148 9.58 20.26 13.09
CA GLU A 148 10.09 18.90 13.37
C GLU A 148 9.96 18.54 14.85
N ASP A 149 10.37 19.43 15.74
CA ASP A 149 10.37 19.17 17.20
C ASP A 149 8.94 19.01 17.71
N ALA A 150 8.05 19.91 17.30
CA ALA A 150 6.65 19.85 17.69
C ALA A 150 5.91 18.64 17.09
N LEU A 151 6.22 18.26 15.85
CA LEU A 151 5.64 17.06 15.22
C LEU A 151 6.17 15.78 15.88
N MET A 152 7.46 15.75 16.23
CA MET A 152 8.06 14.61 16.94
C MET A 152 7.39 14.40 18.30
N GLU A 153 7.24 15.45 19.09
CA GLU A 153 6.56 15.39 20.40
C GLU A 153 5.11 14.89 20.23
N ALA A 154 4.33 15.52 19.36
CA ALA A 154 2.95 15.13 19.10
C ALA A 154 2.83 13.70 18.54
N GLY A 155 3.75 13.28 17.67
CA GLY A 155 3.77 11.93 17.09
C GLY A 155 4.03 10.85 18.14
N LEU A 156 5.01 11.05 19.00
CA LEU A 156 5.33 10.11 20.08
C LEU A 156 4.20 10.04 21.11
N GLU A 157 3.61 11.16 21.49
CA GLU A 157 2.41 11.20 22.36
C GLU A 157 1.21 10.48 21.76
N ALA A 158 1.03 10.58 20.44
CA ALA A 158 -0.03 9.90 19.70
C ALA A 158 0.20 8.38 19.54
N GLY A 159 1.39 7.87 19.86
CA GLY A 159 1.76 6.46 19.75
C GLY A 159 2.44 6.09 18.44
N ALA A 160 3.08 7.04 17.77
CA ALA A 160 3.95 6.74 16.64
C ALA A 160 5.15 5.89 17.07
N GLU A 161 5.60 5.00 16.21
CA GLU A 161 6.79 4.17 16.44
C GLU A 161 8.08 4.94 16.17
N ASP A 162 8.04 5.85 15.17
CA ASP A 162 9.20 6.62 14.75
C ASP A 162 8.79 7.90 14.02
N VAL A 163 9.66 8.90 14.06
CA VAL A 163 9.54 10.17 13.32
C VAL A 163 10.87 10.46 12.64
N VAL A 164 10.88 10.48 11.31
CA VAL A 164 12.08 10.58 10.50
C VAL A 164 12.06 11.86 9.67
N ALA A 165 13.05 12.74 9.89
CA ALA A 165 13.31 13.86 9.00
C ALA A 165 14.08 13.39 7.77
N ASN A 166 13.59 13.75 6.59
CA ASN A 166 14.22 13.42 5.32
C ASN A 166 15.11 14.57 4.84
N ASP A 167 16.09 14.28 3.99
CA ASP A 167 17.05 15.26 3.46
C ASP A 167 16.37 16.40 2.67
N ASP A 168 15.18 16.19 2.13
CA ASP A 168 14.38 17.20 1.42
C ASP A 168 13.54 18.10 2.35
N GLY A 169 13.69 17.91 3.67
CA GLY A 169 12.97 18.64 4.71
C GLY A 169 11.54 18.14 4.97
N SER A 170 11.08 17.11 4.26
CA SER A 170 9.85 16.42 4.60
C SER A 170 10.02 15.56 5.84
N ILE A 171 8.94 15.28 6.57
CA ILE A 171 8.97 14.47 7.78
C ILE A 171 8.02 13.29 7.61
N GLU A 172 8.51 12.09 7.92
CA GLU A 172 7.72 10.87 7.89
C GLU A 172 7.45 10.38 9.31
N VAL A 173 6.19 10.19 9.65
CA VAL A 173 5.77 9.56 10.91
C VAL A 173 5.39 8.12 10.62
N ILE A 174 6.01 7.19 11.34
CA ILE A 174 5.82 5.74 11.19
C ILE A 174 5.00 5.23 12.36
N THR A 175 3.98 4.44 12.07
CA THR A 175 3.07 3.86 13.06
C THR A 175 2.97 2.35 12.89
N GLY A 176 2.46 1.66 13.90
CA GLY A 176 1.91 0.33 13.67
C GLY A 176 0.76 0.38 12.65
N PRO A 177 0.51 -0.72 11.93
CA PRO A 177 -0.51 -0.72 10.87
C PRO A 177 -1.94 -0.51 11.41
N TRP A 178 -2.21 -0.91 12.63
CA TRP A 178 -3.52 -0.81 13.26
C TRP A 178 -3.72 0.48 14.06
N GLU A 179 -2.63 1.13 14.44
CA GLU A 179 -2.58 2.41 15.14
C GLU A 179 -2.62 3.61 14.17
N PHE A 180 -2.46 3.37 12.87
CA PHE A 180 -2.37 4.41 11.83
C PHE A 180 -3.49 5.45 11.91
N THR A 181 -4.75 5.03 11.96
CA THR A 181 -5.90 5.94 11.98
C THR A 181 -5.91 6.78 13.26
N ALA A 182 -5.67 6.16 14.42
CA ALA A 182 -5.67 6.85 15.70
C ALA A 182 -4.54 7.90 15.78
N VAL A 183 -3.33 7.56 15.31
CA VAL A 183 -2.19 8.47 15.27
C VAL A 183 -2.47 9.63 14.30
N LYS A 184 -3.00 9.35 13.12
CA LYS A 184 -3.37 10.37 12.13
C LYS A 184 -4.38 11.37 12.72
N GLU A 185 -5.45 10.90 13.32
CA GLU A 185 -6.48 11.74 13.92
C GLU A 185 -5.92 12.59 15.08
N ALA A 186 -5.05 12.01 15.92
CA ALA A 186 -4.40 12.72 17.02
C ALA A 186 -3.49 13.84 16.50
N LEU A 187 -2.72 13.60 15.45
CA LEU A 187 -1.86 14.61 14.83
C LEU A 187 -2.69 15.72 14.17
N GLU A 188 -3.79 15.37 13.48
CA GLU A 188 -4.71 16.36 12.90
C GLU A 188 -5.35 17.24 13.99
N ALA A 189 -5.73 16.66 15.13
CA ALA A 189 -6.25 17.40 16.29
C ALA A 189 -5.19 18.32 16.92
N ALA A 190 -3.91 17.95 16.86
CA ALA A 190 -2.78 18.79 17.27
C ALA A 190 -2.40 19.87 16.24
N GLY A 191 -3.09 19.95 15.10
CA GLY A 191 -2.87 20.94 14.05
C GLY A 191 -1.91 20.51 12.95
N PHE A 192 -1.44 19.26 12.95
CA PHE A 192 -0.57 18.70 11.91
C PHE A 192 -1.38 17.95 10.88
N LYS A 193 -1.37 18.41 9.63
CA LYS A 193 -2.03 17.74 8.52
C LYS A 193 -1.02 17.04 7.62
N ALA A 194 -1.10 15.72 7.55
CA ALA A 194 -0.32 14.95 6.61
C ALA A 194 -0.79 15.18 5.16
N GLU A 195 0.15 15.34 4.24
CA GLU A 195 -0.13 15.44 2.81
C GLU A 195 -0.43 14.08 2.19
N PHE A 196 0.17 13.04 2.75
CA PHE A 196 -0.03 11.67 2.34
C PHE A 196 0.02 10.75 3.55
N GLY A 197 -0.79 9.70 3.52
CA GLY A 197 -0.75 8.67 4.56
C GLY A 197 -1.37 7.37 4.06
N GLU A 198 -0.73 6.26 4.39
CA GLU A 198 -1.20 4.92 4.04
C GLU A 198 -0.68 3.88 5.03
N VAL A 199 -1.37 2.75 5.10
CA VAL A 199 -0.83 1.52 5.66
C VAL A 199 -0.24 0.72 4.51
N THR A 200 1.02 0.34 4.64
CA THR A 200 1.80 -0.25 3.54
C THR A 200 2.84 -1.26 4.04
N MET A 201 3.45 -1.97 3.10
CA MET A 201 4.68 -2.72 3.32
C MET A 201 5.86 -1.83 2.90
N LYS A 202 6.48 -1.17 3.86
CA LYS A 202 7.58 -0.25 3.61
C LYS A 202 8.89 -1.02 3.43
N ALA A 203 9.62 -0.74 2.35
CA ALA A 203 10.95 -1.29 2.14
C ALA A 203 11.93 -0.78 3.21
N LEU A 204 12.72 -1.68 3.77
CA LEU A 204 13.76 -1.37 4.76
C LEU A 204 15.01 -0.80 4.10
N ASN A 205 15.27 -1.16 2.86
CA ASN A 205 16.35 -0.64 2.03
C ASN A 205 15.79 -0.26 0.67
N GLU A 206 16.31 0.81 0.10
CA GLU A 206 15.91 1.33 -1.20
C GLU A 206 16.90 0.87 -2.29
N THR A 207 16.38 0.62 -3.49
CA THR A 207 17.15 0.31 -4.69
C THR A 207 16.94 1.45 -5.68
N GLU A 208 17.95 2.29 -5.85
CA GLU A 208 17.89 3.43 -6.76
C GLU A 208 18.01 2.96 -8.22
N LEU A 209 17.07 3.41 -9.06
CA LEU A 209 17.04 3.12 -10.49
C LEU A 209 16.90 4.43 -11.27
N SER A 210 17.62 4.53 -12.38
CA SER A 210 17.58 5.71 -13.27
C SER A 210 17.54 5.29 -14.73
N GLY A 211 17.20 6.24 -15.61
CA GLY A 211 17.22 6.03 -17.06
C GLY A 211 16.34 4.86 -17.52
N ASP A 212 16.85 4.02 -18.41
CA ASP A 212 16.11 2.90 -19.01
C ASP A 212 15.67 1.87 -17.97
N ASP A 213 16.42 1.67 -16.90
CA ASP A 213 16.09 0.72 -15.82
C ASP A 213 14.89 1.24 -15.01
N ALA A 214 14.82 2.53 -14.72
CA ALA A 214 13.66 3.14 -14.07
C ALA A 214 12.40 3.00 -14.95
N VAL A 215 12.52 3.26 -16.25
CA VAL A 215 11.41 3.10 -17.22
C VAL A 215 10.92 1.65 -17.30
N ARG A 216 11.84 0.69 -17.33
CA ARG A 216 11.49 -0.74 -17.37
C ARG A 216 10.83 -1.19 -16.07
N MET A 217 11.36 -0.73 -14.93
CA MET A 217 10.78 -1.02 -13.61
C MET A 217 9.36 -0.46 -13.50
N GLN A 218 9.14 0.79 -13.93
CA GLN A 218 7.80 1.39 -13.93
C GLN A 218 6.81 0.59 -14.78
N LYS A 219 7.22 0.10 -15.96
CA LYS A 219 6.38 -0.74 -16.81
C LYS A 219 6.03 -2.08 -16.15
N LEU A 220 6.97 -2.66 -15.39
CA LEU A 220 6.71 -3.87 -14.60
C LEU A 220 5.64 -3.60 -13.54
N LEU A 221 5.80 -2.54 -12.76
CA LEU A 221 4.85 -2.16 -11.71
C LEU A 221 3.46 -1.87 -12.29
N ASP A 222 3.40 -1.09 -13.37
CA ASP A 222 2.14 -0.77 -14.06
C ASP A 222 1.43 -2.03 -14.58
N MET A 223 2.18 -2.98 -15.14
CA MET A 223 1.61 -4.24 -15.61
C MET A 223 1.06 -5.09 -14.47
N LEU A 224 1.77 -5.16 -13.34
CA LEU A 224 1.28 -5.87 -12.15
C LEU A 224 0.02 -5.22 -11.59
N GLU A 225 0.01 -3.89 -11.45
CA GLU A 225 -1.11 -3.16 -10.87
C GLU A 225 -2.42 -3.22 -11.67
N ILE A 226 -2.35 -3.42 -13.00
CA ILE A 226 -3.55 -3.56 -13.85
C ILE A 226 -4.18 -4.95 -13.80
N LEU A 227 -3.50 -5.96 -13.26
CA LEU A 227 -4.07 -7.30 -13.11
C LEU A 227 -5.24 -7.28 -12.12
N ASP A 228 -6.35 -7.93 -12.49
CA ASP A 228 -7.59 -7.86 -11.71
C ASP A 228 -7.50 -8.54 -10.33
N ASP A 229 -6.63 -9.51 -10.19
CA ASP A 229 -6.41 -10.23 -8.94
C ASP A 229 -5.38 -9.56 -8.02
N VAL A 230 -4.59 -8.62 -8.54
CA VAL A 230 -3.60 -7.88 -7.76
C VAL A 230 -4.26 -6.77 -6.97
N GLN A 231 -4.06 -6.79 -5.67
CA GLN A 231 -4.54 -5.76 -4.75
C GLN A 231 -3.52 -4.63 -4.59
N GLU A 232 -2.31 -4.99 -4.19
CA GLU A 232 -1.22 -4.04 -3.93
C GLU A 232 0.10 -4.59 -4.48
N VAL A 233 0.96 -3.69 -4.91
CA VAL A 233 2.34 -3.98 -5.33
C VAL A 233 3.27 -3.12 -4.51
N TYR A 234 4.20 -3.77 -3.82
CA TYR A 234 5.23 -3.12 -3.01
C TYR A 234 6.59 -3.33 -3.63
N THR A 235 7.43 -2.32 -3.58
CA THR A 235 8.78 -2.42 -4.14
C THR A 235 9.79 -1.62 -3.32
N SER A 236 11.04 -2.09 -3.34
CA SER A 236 12.19 -1.33 -2.84
C SER A 236 12.74 -0.33 -3.86
N ALA A 237 12.23 -0.34 -5.10
CA ALA A 237 12.72 0.56 -6.15
C ALA A 237 12.35 2.01 -5.86
N VAL A 238 13.35 2.88 -5.95
CA VAL A 238 13.21 4.33 -6.01
C VAL A 238 13.68 4.76 -7.39
N MET A 239 12.79 5.40 -8.16
CA MET A 239 13.05 5.72 -9.56
C MET A 239 13.23 7.21 -9.72
N ASP A 240 14.35 7.60 -10.34
CA ASP A 240 14.57 8.95 -10.88
C ASP A 240 13.82 9.12 -12.21
N GLU A 241 13.23 10.30 -12.38
CA GLU A 241 12.71 10.76 -13.69
C GLU A 241 13.81 11.25 -14.60
#